data_1c69003856578ed64825157529616bd8
#
_entry.id   1c69003856578ed64825157529616bd8
#
_cell.length_a   1.000
_cell.length_b   1.000
_cell.length_c   1.000
_cell.angle_alpha   90.00
_cell.angle_beta   90.00
_cell.angle_gamma   90.00
#
_symmetry.space_group_name_H-M   'P 1'
#
loop_
_entity.id
_entity.type
_entity.pdbx_description
1 polymer ?
#
loop_
_entity_poly.entity_id
_entity_poly.type
_entity_poly.pdbx_seq_one_letter_code
_entity_poly.pdbx_strand_id
1 'polypeptide(L)'
;MKLRTRLTWGSAIVTAISTLLIGGYAITSSHNSAIALIDQSLDQVAVSVLGQSNDALSQALFAVQTSNASLTLVHFSADRVATVLVDSNLKVTPKPSLIELRRALRKPQSIPEADSYRMRSVQLPENEFIIVASSLDGINAGFKRDVEHLIGFILLCLLLASLATWLLMRRDVRKIEELIDSATEISNGDTSLEVPISSGDSEVDQLGVALNRMVVSLRRTVEVEERAAKRMQEFIGDASHELRTPLTVIKGYVELLSGIRMTDPVQRERAYGRVNSEIVRMESLISDILFLAEFGESRITESETFDLSELVSEHLSDFVRLNPSRRTVKEIDSGIRFNGIKPHVARLLTNAFGNISRHTSAETPVRVTLKQVNGGIELDLEDGGSGLSEDVYRNGIQSFQRFDKSRSREDGGSGLGMSIIFTIVREHRGLVSLRKSDLGGLNLHVRL
;
A
#
# COMPACT_ATOMS: atom_id res chain seq x y z
N MET A 1 -22.26 -8.85 6.75
CA MET A 1 -21.92 -10.28 6.53
C MET A 1 -20.42 -10.39 6.33
N LYS A 2 -19.72 -11.21 7.11
CA LYS A 2 -18.27 -11.43 6.97
C LYS A 2 -17.95 -12.03 5.58
N LEU A 3 -16.80 -11.70 5.01
CA LEU A 3 -16.34 -12.16 3.68
C LEU A 3 -16.50 -13.67 3.50
N ARG A 4 -16.16 -14.44 4.52
CA ARG A 4 -16.30 -15.90 4.59
C ARG A 4 -17.71 -16.36 4.28
N THR A 5 -18.73 -15.73 4.87
CA THR A 5 -20.15 -16.12 4.69
C THR A 5 -20.61 -15.83 3.25
N ARG A 6 -20.14 -14.74 2.64
CA ARG A 6 -20.47 -14.40 1.25
C ARG A 6 -19.88 -15.41 0.26
N LEU A 7 -18.66 -15.85 0.45
CA LEU A 7 -17.96 -16.82 -0.41
C LEU A 7 -18.54 -18.23 -0.27
N THR A 8 -18.89 -18.67 0.94
CA THR A 8 -19.55 -19.97 1.15
C THR A 8 -20.93 -20.00 0.50
N TRP A 9 -21.74 -18.96 0.62
CA TRP A 9 -23.03 -18.88 -0.07
C TRP A 9 -22.87 -18.81 -1.59
N GLY A 10 -21.89 -18.07 -2.09
CA GLY A 10 -21.61 -18.00 -3.52
C GLY A 10 -21.24 -19.35 -4.11
N SER A 11 -20.31 -20.08 -3.49
CA SER A 11 -19.95 -21.44 -3.96
C SER A 11 -21.11 -22.43 -3.87
N ALA A 12 -21.90 -22.38 -2.81
CA ALA A 12 -23.07 -23.22 -2.62
C ALA A 12 -24.12 -22.98 -3.72
N ILE A 13 -24.43 -21.72 -4.05
CA ILE A 13 -25.40 -21.36 -5.08
C ILE A 13 -24.92 -21.87 -6.46
N VAL A 14 -23.66 -21.63 -6.81
CA VAL A 14 -23.10 -22.08 -8.09
C VAL A 14 -23.16 -23.61 -8.21
N THR A 15 -22.76 -24.33 -7.14
CA THR A 15 -22.81 -25.80 -7.11
C THR A 15 -24.25 -26.29 -7.25
N ALA A 16 -25.22 -25.71 -6.52
CA ALA A 16 -26.62 -26.08 -6.61
C ALA A 16 -27.19 -25.88 -8.01
N ILE A 17 -26.98 -24.71 -8.63
CA ILE A 17 -27.46 -24.41 -9.98
C ILE A 17 -26.84 -25.36 -11.01
N SER A 18 -25.54 -25.58 -10.97
CA SER A 18 -24.82 -26.44 -11.90
C SER A 18 -25.34 -27.89 -11.81
N THR A 19 -25.46 -28.41 -10.58
CA THR A 19 -25.94 -29.78 -10.36
C THR A 19 -27.41 -29.94 -10.78
N LEU A 20 -28.26 -28.94 -10.50
CA LEU A 20 -29.67 -28.93 -10.90
C LEU A 20 -29.83 -28.92 -12.41
N LEU A 21 -29.06 -28.10 -13.13
CA LEU A 21 -29.12 -28.02 -14.59
C LEU A 21 -28.66 -29.32 -15.26
N ILE A 22 -27.51 -29.84 -14.85
CA ILE A 22 -26.94 -31.06 -15.44
C ILE A 22 -27.80 -32.26 -15.06
N GLY A 23 -28.11 -32.43 -13.79
CA GLY A 23 -28.93 -33.56 -13.31
C GLY A 23 -30.39 -33.51 -13.85
N GLY A 24 -30.97 -32.32 -13.83
CA GLY A 24 -32.33 -32.15 -14.40
C GLY A 24 -32.40 -32.45 -15.88
N TYR A 25 -31.38 -31.98 -16.64
CA TYR A 25 -31.27 -32.35 -18.07
C TYR A 25 -31.10 -33.86 -18.28
N ALA A 26 -30.20 -34.50 -17.50
CA ALA A 26 -29.96 -35.93 -17.62
C ALA A 26 -31.22 -36.77 -17.33
N ILE A 27 -31.93 -36.45 -16.23
CA ILE A 27 -33.18 -37.15 -15.84
C ILE A 27 -34.28 -36.95 -16.87
N THR A 28 -34.51 -35.73 -17.35
CA THR A 28 -35.51 -35.44 -18.38
C THR A 28 -35.16 -36.09 -19.71
N SER A 29 -33.93 -36.10 -20.11
CA SER A 29 -33.41 -36.77 -21.30
C SER A 29 -33.61 -38.30 -21.21
N SER A 30 -33.27 -38.91 -20.07
CA SER A 30 -33.48 -40.34 -19.80
C SER A 30 -34.95 -40.72 -19.86
N HIS A 31 -35.80 -39.93 -19.21
CA HIS A 31 -37.27 -40.13 -19.22
C HIS A 31 -37.85 -40.03 -20.63
N ASN A 32 -37.48 -39.01 -21.41
CA ASN A 32 -37.94 -38.86 -22.78
C ASN A 32 -37.45 -40.00 -23.71
N SER A 33 -36.20 -40.46 -23.49
CA SER A 33 -35.66 -41.60 -24.23
C SER A 33 -36.40 -42.91 -23.93
N ALA A 34 -36.78 -43.13 -22.66
CA ALA A 34 -37.54 -44.30 -22.26
C ALA A 34 -38.95 -44.29 -22.88
N ILE A 35 -39.61 -43.10 -22.94
CA ILE A 35 -40.91 -42.96 -23.64
C ILE A 35 -40.75 -43.23 -25.16
N ALA A 36 -39.68 -42.71 -25.77
CA ALA A 36 -39.41 -42.89 -27.19
C ALA A 36 -39.20 -44.38 -27.56
N LEU A 37 -38.57 -45.16 -26.69
CA LEU A 37 -38.44 -46.61 -26.88
C LEU A 37 -39.79 -47.31 -26.83
N ILE A 38 -40.68 -46.93 -25.91
CA ILE A 38 -42.06 -47.45 -25.88
C ILE A 38 -42.80 -47.06 -27.17
N ASP A 39 -42.70 -45.80 -27.59
CA ASP A 39 -43.35 -45.32 -28.83
C ASP A 39 -42.89 -46.15 -30.04
N GLN A 40 -41.58 -46.41 -30.13
CA GLN A 40 -41.02 -47.25 -31.20
C GLN A 40 -41.58 -48.67 -31.16
N SER A 41 -41.69 -49.28 -29.99
CA SER A 41 -42.24 -50.62 -29.82
C SER A 41 -43.75 -50.67 -30.18
N LEU A 42 -44.52 -49.66 -29.76
CA LEU A 42 -45.92 -49.50 -30.09
C LEU A 42 -46.14 -49.32 -31.64
N ASP A 43 -45.32 -48.48 -32.27
CA ASP A 43 -45.38 -48.26 -33.70
C ASP A 43 -44.96 -49.52 -34.48
N GLN A 44 -43.97 -50.26 -34.04
CA GLN A 44 -43.59 -51.52 -34.71
C GLN A 44 -44.69 -52.54 -34.73
N VAL A 45 -45.42 -52.72 -33.63
CA VAL A 45 -46.57 -53.61 -33.57
C VAL A 45 -47.70 -53.05 -34.44
N ALA A 46 -47.98 -51.76 -34.36
CA ALA A 46 -49.07 -51.16 -35.20
C ALA A 46 -48.81 -51.30 -36.70
N VAL A 47 -47.54 -51.11 -37.13
CA VAL A 47 -47.16 -51.29 -38.55
C VAL A 47 -47.28 -52.73 -38.99
N SER A 48 -46.95 -53.70 -38.15
CA SER A 48 -47.09 -55.14 -38.50
C SER A 48 -48.55 -55.56 -38.79
N VAL A 49 -49.49 -54.82 -38.17
CA VAL A 49 -50.94 -55.06 -38.38
C VAL A 49 -51.54 -54.32 -39.59
N LEU A 50 -50.97 -53.22 -40.00
CA LEU A 50 -51.43 -52.30 -41.06
C LEU A 50 -51.16 -52.84 -42.47
N GLY A 51 -51.37 -53.99 -42.77
CA GLY A 51 -51.21 -54.51 -44.19
C GLY A 51 -52.00 -55.73 -44.53
N GLN A 52 -52.74 -56.29 -43.63
CA GLN A 52 -53.36 -57.59 -43.83
C GLN A 52 -54.73 -57.64 -43.17
N SER A 53 -55.75 -57.47 -43.97
CA SER A 53 -57.14 -57.34 -43.47
C SER A 53 -57.79 -58.65 -42.98
N ASN A 54 -57.29 -59.84 -43.33
CA ASN A 54 -57.90 -61.07 -42.91
C ASN A 54 -57.26 -61.81 -41.75
N ASP A 55 -56.05 -61.33 -41.21
CA ASP A 55 -55.37 -61.98 -40.12
C ASP A 55 -54.68 -60.95 -39.14
N ALA A 56 -55.25 -59.74 -39.12
CA ALA A 56 -54.67 -58.61 -38.34
C ALA A 56 -54.55 -58.90 -36.84
N LEU A 57 -55.50 -59.66 -36.29
CA LEU A 57 -55.53 -60.02 -34.88
C LEU A 57 -54.44 -61.03 -34.52
N SER A 58 -54.26 -62.08 -35.35
CA SER A 58 -53.19 -63.09 -35.13
C SER A 58 -51.79 -62.47 -35.24
N GLN A 59 -51.63 -61.54 -36.18
CA GLN A 59 -50.34 -60.83 -36.32
C GLN A 59 -50.05 -59.82 -35.20
N ALA A 60 -51.09 -59.14 -34.73
CA ALA A 60 -50.95 -58.29 -33.57
C ALA A 60 -50.52 -59.12 -32.34
N LEU A 61 -51.14 -60.28 -32.14
CA LEU A 61 -50.75 -61.24 -31.08
C LEU A 61 -49.32 -61.70 -31.20
N PHE A 62 -48.89 -62.11 -32.37
CA PHE A 62 -47.57 -62.56 -32.67
C PHE A 62 -46.53 -61.42 -32.45
N ALA A 63 -46.83 -60.23 -32.96
CA ALA A 63 -45.92 -59.09 -32.81
C ALA A 63 -45.79 -58.65 -31.36
N VAL A 64 -46.84 -58.68 -30.57
CA VAL A 64 -46.77 -58.38 -29.10
C VAL A 64 -46.00 -59.46 -28.37
N GLN A 65 -46.22 -60.76 -28.70
CA GLN A 65 -45.46 -61.88 -28.03
C GLN A 65 -43.99 -61.90 -28.38
N THR A 66 -43.61 -61.42 -29.55
CA THR A 66 -42.24 -61.34 -30.03
C THR A 66 -41.53 -60.02 -29.65
N SER A 67 -42.26 -59.03 -29.17
CA SER A 67 -41.73 -57.79 -28.77
C SER A 67 -40.98 -57.92 -27.41
N ASN A 68 -39.82 -57.25 -27.26
CA ASN A 68 -39.12 -57.16 -25.97
C ASN A 68 -39.79 -56.23 -24.97
N ALA A 69 -40.89 -55.60 -25.34
CA ALA A 69 -41.60 -54.64 -24.48
C ALA A 69 -42.84 -55.30 -23.84
N SER A 70 -43.13 -54.92 -22.60
CA SER A 70 -44.37 -55.36 -21.94
C SER A 70 -45.56 -54.62 -22.52
N LEU A 71 -46.15 -55.19 -23.57
CA LEU A 71 -47.27 -54.61 -24.33
C LEU A 71 -48.56 -55.36 -24.00
N THR A 72 -49.63 -54.62 -23.80
CA THR A 72 -50.99 -55.16 -23.68
C THR A 72 -51.72 -54.95 -25.00
N LEU A 73 -52.43 -56.00 -25.48
CA LEU A 73 -53.23 -55.96 -26.64
C LEU A 73 -54.71 -55.99 -26.25
N VAL A 74 -55.45 -55.02 -26.68
CA VAL A 74 -56.92 -54.92 -26.47
C VAL A 74 -57.62 -54.78 -27.78
N HIS A 75 -58.59 -55.63 -28.00
CA HIS A 75 -59.51 -55.54 -29.14
C HIS A 75 -60.81 -54.81 -28.73
N PHE A 76 -61.17 -53.80 -29.48
CA PHE A 76 -62.43 -53.07 -29.36
C PHE A 76 -63.35 -53.44 -30.50
N SER A 77 -64.45 -54.09 -30.13
CA SER A 77 -65.47 -54.42 -31.09
C SER A 77 -66.30 -53.18 -31.54
N ALA A 78 -67.12 -53.34 -32.61
CA ALA A 78 -67.98 -52.26 -33.06
C ALA A 78 -68.95 -51.73 -31.95
N ASP A 79 -69.32 -52.58 -30.99
CA ASP A 79 -70.22 -52.27 -29.87
C ASP A 79 -69.45 -51.67 -28.69
N ARG A 80 -68.13 -51.34 -28.85
CA ARG A 80 -67.21 -50.80 -27.87
C ARG A 80 -66.99 -51.73 -26.68
N VAL A 81 -67.07 -53.01 -26.85
CA VAL A 81 -66.64 -53.96 -25.84
C VAL A 81 -65.13 -54.18 -25.97
N ALA A 82 -64.39 -53.90 -24.88
CA ALA A 82 -62.97 -54.10 -24.82
C ALA A 82 -62.67 -55.54 -24.39
N THR A 83 -62.01 -56.31 -25.28
CA THR A 83 -61.51 -57.65 -24.91
C THR A 83 -60.00 -57.62 -24.86
N VAL A 84 -59.43 -57.87 -23.65
CA VAL A 84 -57.99 -57.99 -23.46
C VAL A 84 -57.51 -59.30 -24.02
N LEU A 85 -56.65 -59.26 -25.00
CA LEU A 85 -56.14 -60.47 -25.71
C LEU A 85 -54.75 -60.86 -25.08
N VAL A 86 -53.94 -59.90 -24.75
CA VAL A 86 -52.68 -60.09 -24.06
C VAL A 86 -52.65 -59.07 -22.98
N ASP A 87 -52.48 -59.54 -21.72
CA ASP A 87 -52.28 -58.65 -20.56
C ASP A 87 -50.80 -58.70 -20.15
N SER A 88 -50.16 -57.57 -20.20
CA SER A 88 -48.80 -57.36 -19.66
C SER A 88 -48.75 -56.20 -18.64
N ASN A 89 -49.39 -56.38 -17.50
CA ASN A 89 -49.33 -55.48 -16.33
C ASN A 89 -50.08 -54.12 -16.46
N LEU A 90 -51.13 -54.01 -17.27
CA LEU A 90 -52.07 -52.89 -17.10
C LEU A 90 -52.96 -53.15 -15.90
N LYS A 91 -52.93 -52.30 -14.91
CA LYS A 91 -53.76 -52.39 -13.72
C LYS A 91 -55.27 -52.17 -14.05
N VAL A 92 -55.53 -51.44 -15.10
CA VAL A 92 -56.88 -51.07 -15.59
C VAL A 92 -56.96 -51.26 -17.08
N THR A 93 -58.01 -51.91 -17.60
CA THR A 93 -58.23 -52.01 -19.01
C THR A 93 -58.45 -50.62 -19.59
N PRO A 94 -57.65 -50.18 -20.58
CA PRO A 94 -57.88 -48.90 -21.21
C PRO A 94 -59.24 -48.77 -21.84
N LYS A 95 -60.00 -47.70 -21.55
CA LYS A 95 -61.30 -47.35 -22.17
C LYS A 95 -61.21 -46.00 -22.86
N PRO A 96 -60.36 -45.84 -23.87
CA PRO A 96 -60.18 -44.55 -24.54
C PRO A 96 -61.49 -44.12 -25.27
N SER A 97 -61.71 -42.82 -25.34
CA SER A 97 -62.75 -42.23 -26.14
C SER A 97 -62.43 -42.36 -27.61
N LEU A 98 -63.47 -42.24 -28.49
CA LEU A 98 -63.28 -42.27 -29.96
C LEU A 98 -62.31 -41.21 -30.47
N ILE A 99 -62.22 -40.07 -29.78
CA ILE A 99 -61.30 -38.99 -30.16
C ILE A 99 -59.85 -39.43 -29.85
N GLU A 100 -59.63 -40.09 -28.74
CA GLU A 100 -58.33 -40.61 -28.34
C GLU A 100 -57.87 -41.75 -29.22
N LEU A 101 -58.78 -42.67 -29.57
CA LEU A 101 -58.49 -43.73 -30.50
C LEU A 101 -58.10 -43.17 -31.89
N ARG A 102 -58.84 -42.21 -32.42
CA ARG A 102 -58.48 -41.56 -33.71
C ARG A 102 -57.14 -40.78 -33.63
N ARG A 103 -56.84 -40.17 -32.54
CA ARG A 103 -55.52 -39.54 -32.38
C ARG A 103 -54.40 -40.57 -32.31
N ALA A 104 -54.61 -41.66 -31.61
CA ALA A 104 -53.66 -42.73 -31.46
C ALA A 104 -53.45 -43.54 -32.79
N LEU A 105 -54.30 -43.36 -33.86
CA LEU A 105 -54.04 -43.86 -35.21
C LEU A 105 -52.77 -43.21 -35.85
N ARG A 106 -52.46 -41.95 -35.50
CA ARG A 106 -51.39 -41.20 -36.18
C ARG A 106 -50.08 -41.34 -35.48
N LYS A 107 -50.12 -41.30 -34.16
CA LYS A 107 -48.92 -41.37 -33.29
C LYS A 107 -49.32 -41.91 -31.91
N PRO A 108 -48.38 -42.54 -31.17
CA PRO A 108 -48.63 -42.96 -29.81
C PRO A 108 -49.10 -41.80 -28.91
N GLN A 109 -50.11 -42.06 -28.07
CA GLN A 109 -50.70 -41.07 -27.17
C GLN A 109 -50.62 -41.56 -25.72
N SER A 110 -50.32 -40.64 -24.82
CA SER A 110 -50.54 -40.85 -23.38
C SER A 110 -51.98 -40.48 -23.04
N ILE A 111 -52.66 -41.32 -22.29
CA ILE A 111 -54.04 -41.05 -21.83
C ILE A 111 -53.95 -40.92 -20.30
N PRO A 112 -54.34 -39.78 -19.75
CA PRO A 112 -54.31 -39.52 -18.33
C PRO A 112 -55.53 -40.10 -17.62
N GLU A 113 -55.67 -41.40 -17.61
CA GLU A 113 -56.57 -42.09 -16.72
C GLU A 113 -55.79 -42.61 -15.50
N ALA A 114 -56.48 -43.17 -14.52
CA ALA A 114 -55.94 -43.51 -13.20
C ALA A 114 -54.58 -44.26 -13.20
N ASP A 115 -54.23 -44.88 -14.32
CA ASP A 115 -52.91 -45.46 -14.58
C ASP A 115 -52.38 -44.87 -15.89
N SER A 116 -51.36 -44.05 -15.81
CA SER A 116 -50.73 -43.45 -16.99
C SER A 116 -50.22 -44.54 -17.94
N TYR A 117 -50.79 -44.64 -19.09
CA TYR A 117 -50.32 -45.53 -20.13
C TYR A 117 -50.15 -44.82 -21.47
N ARG A 118 -49.32 -45.40 -22.31
CA ARG A 118 -49.05 -45.00 -23.69
C ARG A 118 -49.69 -45.98 -24.60
N MET A 119 -50.47 -45.53 -25.59
CA MET A 119 -51.18 -46.42 -26.54
C MET A 119 -51.03 -46.00 -27.99
N ARG A 120 -51.13 -46.98 -28.86
CA ARG A 120 -51.24 -46.86 -30.29
C ARG A 120 -52.48 -47.63 -30.73
N SER A 121 -53.31 -47.08 -31.63
CA SER A 121 -54.49 -47.79 -32.18
C SER A 121 -54.29 -48.08 -33.64
N VAL A 122 -54.93 -49.18 -34.09
CA VAL A 122 -55.05 -49.57 -35.46
C VAL A 122 -56.54 -49.80 -35.72
N GLN A 123 -57.07 -49.19 -36.76
CA GLN A 123 -58.46 -49.37 -37.14
C GLN A 123 -58.63 -50.61 -38.08
N LEU A 124 -59.56 -51.46 -37.71
CA LEU A 124 -59.95 -52.64 -38.45
C LEU A 124 -61.21 -52.32 -39.28
N PRO A 125 -61.59 -53.23 -40.26
CA PRO A 125 -62.91 -53.18 -40.90
C PRO A 125 -64.04 -53.17 -39.88
N GLU A 126 -65.26 -52.78 -40.30
CA GLU A 126 -66.44 -52.72 -39.43
C GLU A 126 -66.33 -51.74 -38.20
N ASN A 127 -65.48 -50.76 -38.29
CA ASN A 127 -65.23 -49.76 -37.21
C ASN A 127 -64.72 -50.35 -35.87
N GLU A 128 -64.02 -51.43 -35.92
CA GLU A 128 -63.28 -52.07 -34.81
C GLU A 128 -61.89 -51.48 -34.70
N PHE A 129 -61.29 -51.60 -33.48
CA PHE A 129 -59.99 -51.12 -33.24
C PHE A 129 -59.14 -52.13 -32.44
N ILE A 130 -57.88 -52.26 -32.81
CA ILE A 130 -56.85 -52.90 -31.98
C ILE A 130 -56.07 -51.79 -31.30
N ILE A 131 -55.94 -51.92 -29.99
CA ILE A 131 -55.11 -51.04 -29.17
C ILE A 131 -53.91 -51.82 -28.65
N VAL A 132 -52.70 -51.28 -28.89
CA VAL A 132 -51.47 -51.73 -28.26
C VAL A 132 -51.12 -50.69 -27.22
N ALA A 133 -50.98 -51.11 -25.97
CA ALA A 133 -50.71 -50.20 -24.87
C ALA A 133 -49.57 -50.71 -24.03
N SER A 134 -48.84 -49.78 -23.36
CA SER A 134 -47.80 -50.05 -22.38
C SER A 134 -47.97 -49.14 -21.17
N SER A 135 -47.78 -49.65 -19.97
CA SER A 135 -47.84 -48.89 -18.73
C SER A 135 -46.61 -47.98 -18.60
N LEU A 136 -46.83 -46.74 -18.23
CA LEU A 136 -45.79 -45.77 -17.89
C LEU A 136 -45.42 -45.78 -16.40
N ASP A 137 -46.10 -46.62 -15.58
CA ASP A 137 -45.88 -46.63 -14.12
C ASP A 137 -44.43 -46.85 -13.73
N GLY A 138 -43.75 -47.82 -14.40
CA GLY A 138 -42.35 -48.12 -14.14
C GLY A 138 -41.45 -46.94 -14.50
N ILE A 139 -41.71 -46.27 -15.61
CA ILE A 139 -40.93 -45.10 -16.07
C ILE A 139 -41.18 -43.90 -15.14
N ASN A 140 -42.45 -43.65 -14.76
CA ASN A 140 -42.81 -42.57 -13.87
C ASN A 140 -42.27 -42.83 -12.44
N ALA A 141 -42.31 -44.06 -11.94
CA ALA A 141 -41.70 -44.43 -10.67
C ALA A 141 -40.16 -44.30 -10.69
N GLY A 142 -39.53 -44.68 -11.81
CA GLY A 142 -38.10 -44.44 -12.05
C GLY A 142 -37.76 -42.96 -12.03
N PHE A 143 -38.51 -42.17 -12.80
CA PHE A 143 -38.35 -40.71 -12.86
C PHE A 143 -38.44 -40.07 -11.47
N LYS A 144 -39.44 -40.44 -10.67
CA LYS A 144 -39.64 -39.93 -9.31
C LYS A 144 -38.46 -40.30 -8.43
N ARG A 145 -37.94 -41.52 -8.50
CA ARG A 145 -36.80 -42.02 -7.75
C ARG A 145 -35.51 -41.25 -8.14
N ASP A 146 -35.29 -41.03 -9.42
CA ASP A 146 -34.17 -40.30 -9.96
C ASP A 146 -34.18 -38.83 -9.49
N VAL A 147 -35.35 -38.19 -9.42
CA VAL A 147 -35.55 -36.86 -8.85
C VAL A 147 -35.19 -36.85 -7.35
N GLU A 148 -35.66 -37.84 -6.57
CA GLU A 148 -35.35 -37.98 -5.16
C GLU A 148 -33.83 -38.16 -4.93
N HIS A 149 -33.16 -38.99 -5.75
CA HIS A 149 -31.72 -39.17 -5.72
C HIS A 149 -30.98 -37.89 -6.10
N LEU A 150 -31.46 -37.14 -7.11
CA LEU A 150 -30.87 -35.85 -7.50
C LEU A 150 -30.92 -34.85 -6.35
N ILE A 151 -32.07 -34.76 -5.65
CA ILE A 151 -32.21 -33.88 -4.46
C ILE A 151 -31.18 -34.28 -3.37
N GLY A 152 -31.11 -35.58 -3.06
CA GLY A 152 -30.13 -36.09 -2.10
C GLY A 152 -28.68 -35.77 -2.49
N PHE A 153 -28.34 -35.92 -3.77
CA PHE A 153 -27.03 -35.62 -4.32
C PHE A 153 -26.71 -34.13 -4.27
N ILE A 154 -27.68 -33.25 -4.59
CA ILE A 154 -27.53 -31.80 -4.46
C ILE A 154 -27.22 -31.42 -3.01
N LEU A 155 -27.95 -31.98 -2.03
CA LEU A 155 -27.72 -31.69 -0.61
C LEU A 155 -26.31 -32.14 -0.17
N LEU A 156 -25.87 -33.32 -0.63
CA LEU A 156 -24.52 -33.82 -0.34
C LEU A 156 -23.44 -32.90 -0.95
N CYS A 157 -23.60 -32.51 -2.21
CA CYS A 157 -22.67 -31.59 -2.89
C CYS A 157 -22.60 -30.23 -2.19
N LEU A 158 -23.74 -29.68 -1.73
CA LEU A 158 -23.81 -28.44 -0.98
C LEU A 158 -23.05 -28.54 0.35
N LEU A 159 -23.21 -29.65 1.08
CA LEU A 159 -22.51 -29.89 2.33
C LEU A 159 -21.00 -29.97 2.10
N LEU A 160 -20.58 -30.76 1.11
CA LEU A 160 -19.14 -30.93 0.79
C LEU A 160 -18.50 -29.63 0.30
N ALA A 161 -19.19 -28.89 -0.60
CA ALA A 161 -18.70 -27.61 -1.10
C ALA A 161 -18.57 -26.56 0.03
N SER A 162 -19.56 -26.50 0.92
CA SER A 162 -19.54 -25.61 2.08
C SER A 162 -18.40 -25.98 3.04
N LEU A 163 -18.22 -27.26 3.32
CA LEU A 163 -17.14 -27.75 4.20
C LEU A 163 -15.76 -27.46 3.56
N ALA A 164 -15.58 -27.76 2.28
CA ALA A 164 -14.32 -27.49 1.57
C ALA A 164 -13.98 -26.01 1.58
N THR A 165 -14.96 -25.14 1.23
CA THR A 165 -14.76 -23.68 1.28
C THR A 165 -14.42 -23.20 2.68
N TRP A 166 -15.07 -23.75 3.70
CA TRP A 166 -14.79 -23.40 5.11
C TRP A 166 -13.37 -23.81 5.53
N LEU A 167 -12.92 -25.00 5.15
CA LEU A 167 -11.58 -25.51 5.48
C LEU A 167 -10.48 -24.69 4.77
N LEU A 168 -10.64 -24.46 3.48
CA LEU A 168 -9.66 -23.74 2.66
C LEU A 168 -9.51 -22.27 3.11
N MET A 169 -10.62 -21.59 3.36
CA MET A 169 -10.59 -20.18 3.69
C MET A 169 -10.35 -19.86 5.17
N ARG A 170 -10.42 -20.86 6.06
CA ARG A 170 -10.24 -20.62 7.50
C ARG A 170 -8.90 -19.98 7.82
N ARG A 171 -7.85 -20.40 7.13
CA ARG A 171 -6.47 -19.95 7.36
C ARG A 171 -6.25 -18.51 6.86
N ASP A 172 -6.70 -18.21 5.64
CA ASP A 172 -6.47 -16.91 5.01
C ASP A 172 -7.29 -15.80 5.65
N VAL A 173 -8.56 -16.09 5.99
CA VAL A 173 -9.42 -15.13 6.70
C VAL A 173 -8.85 -14.79 8.07
N ARG A 174 -8.28 -15.76 8.80
CA ARG A 174 -7.65 -15.50 10.09
C ARG A 174 -6.43 -14.58 9.95
N LYS A 175 -5.58 -14.82 8.94
CA LYS A 175 -4.44 -13.95 8.66
C LYS A 175 -4.89 -12.50 8.36
N ILE A 176 -5.97 -12.33 7.60
CA ILE A 176 -6.52 -10.99 7.31
C ILE A 176 -7.02 -10.31 8.59
N GLU A 177 -7.69 -11.04 9.49
CA GLU A 177 -8.13 -10.50 10.79
C GLU A 177 -6.90 -10.06 11.62
N GLU A 178 -5.84 -10.86 11.69
CA GLU A 178 -4.58 -10.50 12.38
C GLU A 178 -3.89 -9.26 11.76
N LEU A 179 -3.91 -9.12 10.43
CA LEU A 179 -3.41 -7.93 9.73
C LEU A 179 -4.21 -6.66 10.06
N ILE A 180 -5.54 -6.77 10.13
CA ILE A 180 -6.44 -5.65 10.47
C ILE A 180 -6.20 -5.21 11.92
N ASP A 181 -6.08 -6.15 12.84
CA ASP A 181 -5.83 -5.86 14.26
C ASP A 181 -4.47 -5.16 14.42
N SER A 182 -3.41 -5.70 13.81
CA SER A 182 -2.07 -5.07 13.82
C SER A 182 -2.09 -3.67 13.20
N ALA A 183 -2.77 -3.48 12.06
CA ALA A 183 -2.89 -2.16 11.42
C ALA A 183 -3.65 -1.16 12.30
N THR A 184 -4.64 -1.63 13.06
CA THR A 184 -5.42 -0.80 13.99
C THR A 184 -4.56 -0.37 15.19
N GLU A 185 -3.76 -1.27 15.77
CA GLU A 185 -2.83 -0.95 16.86
C GLU A 185 -1.74 0.03 16.41
N ILE A 186 -1.18 -0.15 15.21
CA ILE A 186 -0.22 0.79 14.60
C ILE A 186 -0.86 2.18 14.41
N SER A 187 -2.11 2.23 13.94
CA SER A 187 -2.87 3.48 13.78
C SER A 187 -3.11 4.21 15.12
N ASN A 188 -3.22 3.47 16.22
CA ASN A 188 -3.37 4.03 17.58
C ASN A 188 -2.04 4.51 18.18
N GLY A 189 -0.93 4.44 17.44
CA GLY A 189 0.36 5.00 17.81
C GLY A 189 1.42 3.97 18.21
N ASP A 190 1.09 2.69 18.31
CA ASP A 190 2.10 1.66 18.57
C ASP A 190 2.81 1.22 17.30
N THR A 191 3.75 2.02 16.88
CA THR A 191 4.60 1.70 15.71
C THR A 191 5.67 0.65 16.02
N SER A 192 5.79 0.14 17.27
CA SER A 192 6.78 -0.89 17.62
C SER A 192 6.40 -2.28 17.14
N LEU A 193 5.12 -2.51 16.85
CA LEU A 193 4.58 -3.78 16.39
C LEU A 193 5.06 -4.12 14.98
N GLU A 194 5.44 -5.38 14.78
CA GLU A 194 5.66 -5.97 13.47
C GLU A 194 4.46 -6.83 13.10
N VAL A 195 3.99 -6.64 11.88
CA VAL A 195 2.92 -7.46 11.33
C VAL A 195 3.44 -8.87 11.09
N PRO A 196 2.79 -9.91 11.66
CA PRO A 196 3.24 -11.29 11.46
C PRO A 196 3.14 -11.70 9.98
N ILE A 197 4.28 -12.10 9.40
CA ILE A 197 4.36 -12.60 8.03
C ILE A 197 4.56 -14.11 8.09
N SER A 198 3.65 -14.86 7.47
CA SER A 198 3.91 -16.28 7.20
C SER A 198 4.81 -16.40 5.98
N SER A 199 5.68 -17.42 5.96
CA SER A 199 6.59 -17.70 4.85
C SER A 199 5.89 -18.31 3.61
N GLY A 200 4.69 -17.88 3.30
CA GLY A 200 3.91 -18.30 2.14
C GLY A 200 3.90 -17.25 1.03
N ASP A 201 3.78 -17.69 -0.23
CA ASP A 201 3.67 -16.82 -1.41
C ASP A 201 2.22 -16.33 -1.67
N SER A 202 1.37 -16.26 -0.63
CA SER A 202 -0.01 -15.83 -0.81
C SER A 202 -0.11 -14.31 -0.96
N GLU A 203 -1.18 -13.83 -1.62
CA GLU A 203 -1.49 -12.40 -1.75
C GLU A 203 -1.62 -11.73 -0.38
N VAL A 204 -2.08 -12.46 0.62
CA VAL A 204 -2.20 -11.99 2.01
C VAL A 204 -0.82 -11.77 2.63
N ASP A 205 0.15 -12.66 2.37
CA ASP A 205 1.53 -12.50 2.85
C ASP A 205 2.22 -11.30 2.16
N GLN A 206 1.96 -11.09 0.86
CA GLN A 206 2.45 -9.90 0.14
C GLN A 206 1.89 -8.60 0.73
N LEU A 207 0.60 -8.60 1.13
CA LEU A 207 -0.01 -7.46 1.82
C LEU A 207 0.67 -7.20 3.17
N GLY A 208 0.98 -8.23 3.95
CA GLY A 208 1.72 -8.13 5.20
C GLY A 208 3.11 -7.52 5.02
N VAL A 209 3.84 -7.95 3.97
CA VAL A 209 5.15 -7.37 3.61
C VAL A 209 5.04 -5.88 3.25
N ALA A 210 4.03 -5.52 2.45
CA ALA A 210 3.80 -4.13 2.07
C ALA A 210 3.47 -3.26 3.28
N LEU A 211 2.64 -3.76 4.20
CA LEU A 211 2.29 -3.09 5.44
C LEU A 211 3.52 -2.88 6.34
N ASN A 212 4.37 -3.90 6.51
CA ASN A 212 5.62 -3.75 7.28
C ASN A 212 6.57 -2.72 6.67
N ARG A 213 6.69 -2.66 5.34
CA ARG A 213 7.48 -1.59 4.68
C ARG A 213 6.91 -0.20 4.98
N MET A 214 5.59 -0.05 4.98
CA MET A 214 4.94 1.21 5.33
C MET A 214 5.21 1.60 6.78
N VAL A 215 5.14 0.65 7.72
CA VAL A 215 5.45 0.88 9.15
C VAL A 215 6.90 1.33 9.34
N VAL A 216 7.86 0.65 8.69
CA VAL A 216 9.27 1.05 8.73
C VAL A 216 9.48 2.47 8.18
N SER A 217 8.82 2.82 7.08
CA SER A 217 8.88 4.17 6.53
C SER A 217 8.28 5.21 7.47
N LEU A 218 7.14 4.90 8.09
CA LEU A 218 6.48 5.77 9.06
C LEU A 218 7.37 6.01 10.29
N ARG A 219 7.94 4.96 10.88
CA ARG A 219 8.91 5.07 11.99
C ARG A 219 10.06 6.02 11.64
N ARG A 220 10.64 5.83 10.44
CA ARG A 220 11.74 6.68 9.98
C ARG A 220 11.33 8.15 9.86
N THR A 221 10.12 8.41 9.39
CA THR A 221 9.59 9.78 9.29
C THR A 221 9.42 10.39 10.69
N VAL A 222 8.78 9.67 11.62
CA VAL A 222 8.58 10.11 13.00
C VAL A 222 9.93 10.39 13.69
N GLU A 223 10.91 9.48 13.57
CA GLU A 223 12.24 9.71 14.12
C GLU A 223 12.94 10.95 13.55
N VAL A 224 12.77 11.21 12.25
CA VAL A 224 13.33 12.41 11.61
C VAL A 224 12.67 13.66 12.17
N GLU A 225 11.34 13.65 12.31
CA GLU A 225 10.57 14.78 12.88
C GLU A 225 10.92 15.02 14.36
N GLU A 226 11.00 13.97 15.16
CA GLU A 226 11.39 14.09 16.58
C GLU A 226 12.80 14.67 16.73
N ARG A 227 13.76 14.20 15.91
CA ARG A 227 15.11 14.75 15.89
C ARG A 227 15.14 16.20 15.42
N ALA A 228 14.27 16.57 14.48
CA ALA A 228 14.14 17.96 14.04
C ALA A 228 13.52 18.84 15.13
N ALA A 229 12.44 18.37 15.76
CA ALA A 229 11.79 19.08 16.88
C ALA A 229 12.76 19.27 18.07
N LYS A 230 13.51 18.24 18.45
CA LYS A 230 14.51 18.33 19.52
C LYS A 230 15.59 19.36 19.19
N ARG A 231 16.14 19.33 17.97
CA ARG A 231 17.13 20.33 17.52
C ARG A 231 16.56 21.75 17.55
N MET A 232 15.29 21.92 17.18
CA MET A 232 14.63 23.22 17.24
C MET A 232 14.44 23.71 18.68
N GLN A 233 14.08 22.83 19.61
CA GLN A 233 14.00 23.17 21.03
C GLN A 233 15.36 23.59 21.61
N GLU A 234 16.43 22.84 21.32
CA GLU A 234 17.79 23.17 21.71
C GLU A 234 18.21 24.54 21.14
N PHE A 235 17.92 24.77 19.84
CA PHE A 235 18.17 26.04 19.15
C PHE A 235 17.48 27.24 19.84
N ILE A 236 16.17 27.12 20.13
CA ILE A 236 15.40 28.19 20.81
C ILE A 236 15.93 28.41 22.22
N GLY A 237 16.30 27.35 22.93
CA GLY A 237 16.89 27.43 24.24
C GLY A 237 18.21 28.23 24.24
N ASP A 238 19.14 27.88 23.37
CA ASP A 238 20.42 28.53 23.22
C ASP A 238 20.25 29.98 22.74
N ALA A 239 19.42 30.25 21.75
CA ALA A 239 19.12 31.60 21.31
C ALA A 239 18.57 32.49 22.44
N SER A 240 17.67 31.94 23.26
CA SER A 240 17.12 32.66 24.43
C SER A 240 18.16 32.99 25.48
N HIS A 241 19.09 32.07 25.73
CA HIS A 241 20.18 32.32 26.65
C HIS A 241 21.16 33.38 26.14
N GLU A 242 21.49 33.33 24.84
CA GLU A 242 22.39 34.29 24.20
C GLU A 242 21.79 35.70 24.09
N LEU A 243 20.49 35.84 23.94
CA LEU A 243 19.81 37.14 23.96
C LEU A 243 19.64 37.69 25.37
N ARG A 244 19.43 36.85 26.37
CA ARG A 244 19.25 37.29 27.77
C ARG A 244 20.50 37.97 28.34
N THR A 245 21.68 37.46 28.02
CA THR A 245 22.96 37.97 28.56
C THR A 245 23.18 39.45 28.18
N PRO A 246 23.22 39.85 26.89
CA PRO A 246 23.42 41.27 26.54
C PRO A 246 22.26 42.15 27.03
N LEU A 247 21.03 41.65 27.04
CA LEU A 247 19.90 42.38 27.58
C LEU A 247 20.07 42.70 29.08
N THR A 248 20.60 41.76 29.86
CA THR A 248 20.88 41.97 31.28
C THR A 248 21.98 43.03 31.47
N VAL A 249 23.00 43.01 30.60
CA VAL A 249 24.08 44.02 30.64
C VAL A 249 23.51 45.38 30.28
N ILE A 250 22.73 45.51 29.19
CA ILE A 250 22.08 46.75 28.79
C ILE A 250 21.23 47.29 29.96
N LYS A 251 20.36 46.45 30.55
CA LYS A 251 19.51 46.81 31.68
C LYS A 251 20.33 47.34 32.86
N GLY A 252 21.41 46.66 33.23
CA GLY A 252 22.27 47.11 34.33
C GLY A 252 22.93 48.50 34.08
N TYR A 253 23.46 48.70 32.86
CA TYR A 253 24.04 50.02 32.52
C TYR A 253 22.98 51.12 32.40
N VAL A 254 21.79 50.85 31.91
CA VAL A 254 20.67 51.81 31.86
C VAL A 254 20.20 52.17 33.29
N GLU A 255 20.13 51.21 34.20
CA GLU A 255 19.83 51.45 35.61
C GLU A 255 20.92 52.32 36.30
N LEU A 256 22.19 52.06 35.98
CA LEU A 256 23.30 52.88 36.45
C LEU A 256 23.26 54.32 35.90
N LEU A 257 22.96 54.46 34.61
CA LEU A 257 22.80 55.79 33.94
C LEU A 257 21.62 56.57 34.45
N SER A 258 20.53 55.91 34.87
CA SER A 258 19.32 56.53 35.41
C SER A 258 19.48 56.91 36.89
N GLY A 259 20.45 56.35 37.58
CA GLY A 259 20.69 56.59 39.01
C GLY A 259 21.55 57.84 39.27
N ILE A 260 21.29 58.49 40.40
CA ILE A 260 22.01 59.72 40.84
C ILE A 260 23.52 59.48 41.11
N ARG A 261 23.96 58.21 41.04
CA ARG A 261 25.32 57.80 41.44
C ARG A 261 26.39 57.99 40.36
N MET A 262 26.05 58.17 39.09
CA MET A 262 27.00 58.31 37.97
C MET A 262 27.13 59.80 37.57
N THR A 263 27.91 60.55 38.36
CA THR A 263 28.11 61.99 38.15
C THR A 263 29.31 62.31 37.24
N ASP A 264 30.25 61.37 37.06
CA ASP A 264 31.42 61.53 36.20
C ASP A 264 31.05 61.44 34.70
N PRO A 265 31.27 62.49 33.91
CA PRO A 265 30.96 62.50 32.45
C PRO A 265 31.73 61.42 31.69
N VAL A 266 32.96 61.09 32.09
CA VAL A 266 33.78 60.05 31.40
C VAL A 266 33.19 58.66 31.64
N GLN A 267 32.73 58.41 32.86
CA GLN A 267 32.07 57.12 33.17
C GLN A 267 30.73 56.96 32.46
N ARG A 268 29.96 58.05 32.33
CA ARG A 268 28.71 58.07 31.58
C ARG A 268 28.93 57.78 30.10
N GLU A 269 29.92 58.39 29.48
CA GLU A 269 30.27 58.14 28.07
C GLU A 269 30.68 56.69 27.83
N ARG A 270 31.50 56.12 28.75
CA ARG A 270 31.88 54.70 28.72
C ARG A 270 30.64 53.77 28.85
N ALA A 271 29.72 54.11 29.73
CA ALA A 271 28.48 53.35 29.91
C ALA A 271 27.57 53.41 28.66
N TYR A 272 27.42 54.56 28.03
CA TYR A 272 26.72 54.69 26.76
C TYR A 272 27.43 53.88 25.67
N GLY A 273 28.74 53.98 25.57
CA GLY A 273 29.54 53.17 24.61
C GLY A 273 29.30 51.67 24.82
N ARG A 274 29.21 51.21 26.09
CA ARG A 274 28.97 49.78 26.40
C ARG A 274 27.55 49.37 26.02
N VAL A 275 26.52 50.19 26.32
CA VAL A 275 25.15 49.90 25.88
C VAL A 275 25.07 49.80 24.37
N ASN A 276 25.65 50.75 23.64
CA ASN A 276 25.63 50.75 22.18
C ASN A 276 26.34 49.51 21.60
N SER A 277 27.48 49.10 22.17
CA SER A 277 28.18 47.90 21.73
C SER A 277 27.36 46.62 21.94
N GLU A 278 26.58 46.53 23.05
CA GLU A 278 25.71 45.38 23.28
C GLU A 278 24.46 45.37 22.36
N ILE A 279 23.95 46.55 21.97
CA ILE A 279 22.86 46.65 20.99
C ILE A 279 23.34 46.12 19.62
N VAL A 280 24.49 46.61 19.13
CA VAL A 280 25.06 46.13 17.84
C VAL A 280 25.33 44.62 17.88
N ARG A 281 25.79 44.11 19.02
CA ARG A 281 25.98 42.69 19.24
C ARG A 281 24.65 41.91 19.15
N MET A 282 23.58 42.43 19.76
CA MET A 282 22.25 41.81 19.67
C MET A 282 21.70 41.81 18.26
N GLU A 283 21.87 42.92 17.51
CA GLU A 283 21.47 42.99 16.11
C GLU A 283 22.18 41.92 15.27
N SER A 284 23.49 41.74 15.42
CA SER A 284 24.25 40.67 14.77
C SER A 284 23.73 39.28 15.17
N LEU A 285 23.47 39.05 16.45
CA LEU A 285 22.96 37.78 16.97
C LEU A 285 21.59 37.44 16.37
N ILE A 286 20.67 38.43 16.33
CA ILE A 286 19.33 38.25 15.73
C ILE A 286 19.47 37.92 14.24
N SER A 287 20.34 38.63 13.51
CA SER A 287 20.61 38.33 12.09
C SER A 287 21.18 36.91 11.90
N ASP A 288 22.04 36.44 12.82
CA ASP A 288 22.59 35.08 12.79
C ASP A 288 21.52 34.01 13.05
N ILE A 289 20.63 34.26 14.01
CA ILE A 289 19.49 33.39 14.34
C ILE A 289 18.51 33.30 13.15
N LEU A 290 18.13 34.45 12.59
CA LEU A 290 17.21 34.48 11.43
C LEU A 290 17.82 33.75 10.24
N PHE A 291 19.10 33.97 9.94
CA PHE A 291 19.81 33.26 8.89
C PHE A 291 19.76 31.73 9.08
N LEU A 292 20.02 31.25 10.29
CA LEU A 292 19.99 29.82 10.59
C LEU A 292 18.58 29.23 10.58
N ALA A 293 17.55 30.02 10.90
CA ALA A 293 16.16 29.59 10.87
C ALA A 293 15.61 29.50 9.44
N GLU A 294 15.98 30.44 8.56
CA GLU A 294 15.57 30.43 7.14
C GLU A 294 16.18 29.26 6.35
N PHE A 295 17.25 28.68 6.85
CA PHE A 295 17.99 27.60 6.21
C PHE A 295 17.24 26.23 6.16
N GLY A 296 16.10 26.11 6.82
CA GLY A 296 15.24 24.90 6.77
C GLY A 296 14.16 24.96 5.70
N GLU A 297 13.85 26.15 5.19
CA GLU A 297 12.83 26.36 4.15
C GLU A 297 13.53 26.62 2.83
N SER A 298 13.37 25.70 1.86
CA SER A 298 13.94 25.77 0.51
C SER A 298 13.46 27.04 -0.22
N ARG A 299 14.06 28.19 0.10
CA ARG A 299 14.06 29.32 -0.81
C ARG A 299 15.14 29.09 -1.84
N ILE A 300 14.74 29.01 -3.13
CA ILE A 300 15.65 29.03 -4.27
C ILE A 300 16.34 30.38 -4.28
N THR A 301 17.48 30.46 -3.57
CA THR A 301 18.36 31.61 -3.71
C THR A 301 19.18 31.35 -4.96
N GLU A 302 19.09 32.26 -5.93
CA GLU A 302 19.78 32.07 -7.21
C GLU A 302 21.29 32.04 -6.98
N SER A 303 21.92 30.93 -7.37
CA SER A 303 23.38 30.82 -7.39
C SER A 303 23.93 31.56 -8.60
N GLU A 304 25.01 32.29 -8.40
CA GLU A 304 25.74 33.00 -9.46
C GLU A 304 27.19 32.53 -9.53
N THR A 305 27.80 32.70 -10.70
CA THR A 305 29.23 32.40 -10.85
C THR A 305 30.04 33.67 -10.64
N PHE A 306 30.83 33.69 -9.56
CA PHE A 306 31.69 34.84 -9.20
C PHE A 306 33.16 34.42 -9.01
N ASP A 307 34.05 35.41 -8.94
CA ASP A 307 35.48 35.21 -8.67
C ASP A 307 35.67 35.06 -7.14
N LEU A 308 35.95 33.84 -6.69
CA LEU A 308 36.18 33.53 -5.28
C LEU A 308 37.53 34.10 -4.80
N SER A 309 38.57 34.15 -5.67
CA SER A 309 39.86 34.70 -5.37
C SER A 309 39.77 36.18 -5.00
N GLU A 310 38.97 36.93 -5.77
CA GLU A 310 38.70 38.34 -5.49
C GLU A 310 37.96 38.51 -4.16
N LEU A 311 36.88 37.76 -3.95
CA LEU A 311 36.09 37.81 -2.72
C LEU A 311 36.91 37.51 -1.46
N VAL A 312 37.73 36.44 -1.48
CA VAL A 312 38.62 36.08 -0.36
C VAL A 312 39.69 37.15 -0.14
N SER A 313 40.25 37.70 -1.24
CA SER A 313 41.27 38.76 -1.16
C SER A 313 40.72 40.06 -0.57
N GLU A 314 39.47 40.43 -0.92
CA GLU A 314 38.79 41.62 -0.40
C GLU A 314 38.62 41.50 1.14
N HIS A 315 38.02 40.38 1.59
CA HIS A 315 37.82 40.13 3.02
C HIS A 315 39.11 40.03 3.82
N LEU A 316 40.14 39.43 3.22
CA LEU A 316 41.48 39.39 3.84
C LEU A 316 42.06 40.79 3.94
N SER A 317 41.92 41.66 2.96
CA SER A 317 42.39 43.03 2.98
C SER A 317 41.72 43.86 4.08
N ASP A 318 40.43 43.71 4.24
CA ASP A 318 39.66 44.30 5.34
C ASP A 318 40.12 43.80 6.68
N PHE A 319 40.33 42.49 6.83
CA PHE A 319 40.87 41.90 8.04
C PHE A 319 42.24 42.45 8.41
N VAL A 320 43.16 42.56 7.47
CA VAL A 320 44.51 43.15 7.66
C VAL A 320 44.41 44.61 8.06
N ARG A 321 43.57 45.39 7.44
CA ARG A 321 43.34 46.79 7.79
C ARG A 321 42.84 46.98 9.22
N LEU A 322 41.98 46.10 9.69
CA LEU A 322 41.45 46.12 11.07
C LEU A 322 42.43 45.54 12.09
N ASN A 323 43.43 44.75 11.67
CA ASN A 323 44.40 44.08 12.52
C ASN A 323 45.85 44.33 12.02
N PRO A 324 46.36 45.59 12.03
CA PRO A 324 47.63 45.94 11.42
C PRO A 324 48.86 45.31 12.08
N SER A 325 48.76 44.88 13.31
CA SER A 325 49.86 44.24 14.06
C SER A 325 50.05 42.77 13.74
N ARG A 326 49.08 42.15 13.00
CA ARG A 326 49.14 40.72 12.68
C ARG A 326 49.98 40.41 11.46
N ARG A 327 50.89 39.44 11.59
CA ARG A 327 51.60 38.90 10.42
C ARG A 327 50.65 38.00 9.63
N THR A 328 50.27 38.44 8.43
CA THR A 328 49.36 37.73 7.57
C THR A 328 50.08 37.21 6.34
N VAL A 329 49.94 35.91 6.03
CA VAL A 329 50.46 35.24 4.82
C VAL A 329 49.29 34.95 3.89
N LYS A 330 49.44 35.39 2.63
CA LYS A 330 48.44 35.22 1.57
C LYS A 330 48.94 34.24 0.52
N GLU A 331 48.29 33.12 0.34
CA GLU A 331 48.55 32.14 -0.70
C GLU A 331 47.24 31.88 -1.49
N ILE A 332 46.83 32.79 -2.33
CA ILE A 332 45.56 32.77 -3.04
C ILE A 332 45.84 32.63 -4.56
N ASP A 333 45.45 31.51 -5.17
CA ASP A 333 45.48 31.35 -6.60
C ASP A 333 44.48 32.33 -7.23
N SER A 334 44.86 32.95 -8.36
CA SER A 334 44.04 33.93 -9.04
C SER A 334 42.99 33.30 -9.98
N GLY A 335 41.83 33.94 -10.12
CA GLY A 335 40.81 33.58 -11.09
C GLY A 335 40.01 32.29 -10.78
N ILE A 336 39.99 31.87 -9.54
CA ILE A 336 39.16 30.72 -9.13
C ILE A 336 37.67 31.13 -9.15
N ARG A 337 36.92 30.58 -10.08
CA ARG A 337 35.49 30.82 -10.20
C ARG A 337 34.70 29.79 -9.41
N PHE A 338 33.71 30.26 -8.67
CA PHE A 338 32.81 29.43 -7.88
C PHE A 338 31.35 29.74 -8.23
N ASN A 339 30.54 28.72 -8.41
CA ASN A 339 29.11 28.85 -8.60
C ASN A 339 28.38 28.63 -7.25
N GLY A 340 27.86 29.71 -6.70
CA GLY A 340 27.24 29.68 -5.37
C GLY A 340 26.52 30.99 -5.04
N ILE A 341 26.09 31.10 -3.79
CA ILE A 341 25.40 32.29 -3.27
C ILE A 341 26.45 33.22 -2.68
N LYS A 342 26.90 34.24 -3.49
CA LYS A 342 27.98 35.16 -3.11
C LYS A 342 27.80 35.80 -1.73
N PRO A 343 26.61 36.31 -1.31
CA PRO A 343 26.41 36.85 0.02
C PRO A 343 26.64 35.82 1.15
N HIS A 344 26.31 34.57 0.93
CA HIS A 344 26.52 33.50 1.93
C HIS A 344 28.01 33.21 2.09
N VAL A 345 28.76 33.11 0.97
CA VAL A 345 30.24 32.92 1.04
C VAL A 345 30.92 34.13 1.71
N ALA A 346 30.49 35.35 1.41
CA ALA A 346 30.96 36.54 2.09
C ALA A 346 30.72 36.46 3.61
N ARG A 347 29.53 36.02 4.02
CA ARG A 347 29.19 35.79 5.45
C ARG A 347 30.04 34.71 6.10
N LEU A 348 30.35 33.63 5.38
CA LEU A 348 31.28 32.59 5.84
C LEU A 348 32.65 33.23 6.17
N LEU A 349 33.23 34.02 5.24
CA LEU A 349 34.52 34.67 5.42
C LEU A 349 34.50 35.65 6.58
N THR A 350 33.44 36.47 6.69
CA THR A 350 33.25 37.41 7.80
C THR A 350 33.23 36.69 9.17
N ASN A 351 32.53 35.57 9.25
CA ASN A 351 32.50 34.75 10.48
C ASN A 351 33.86 34.11 10.80
N ALA A 352 34.53 33.58 9.75
CA ALA A 352 35.84 32.97 9.96
C ALA A 352 36.90 33.97 10.44
N PHE A 353 37.02 35.12 9.77
CA PHE A 353 37.93 36.20 10.18
C PHE A 353 37.54 36.80 11.56
N GLY A 354 36.24 36.94 11.80
CA GLY A 354 35.71 37.38 13.09
C GLY A 354 36.06 36.43 14.23
N ASN A 355 36.10 35.12 13.99
CA ASN A 355 36.55 34.13 14.96
C ASN A 355 38.03 34.24 15.26
N ILE A 356 38.88 34.39 14.21
CA ILE A 356 40.32 34.61 14.39
C ILE A 356 40.56 35.86 15.21
N SER A 357 39.92 37.00 14.89
CA SER A 357 40.10 38.24 15.63
C SER A 357 39.73 38.14 17.13
N ARG A 358 38.68 37.39 17.45
CA ARG A 358 38.15 37.26 18.82
C ARG A 358 38.88 36.25 19.66
N HIS A 359 39.34 35.15 19.07
CA HIS A 359 39.90 34.02 19.85
C HIS A 359 41.43 33.95 19.84
N THR A 360 42.09 34.90 19.17
CA THR A 360 43.55 34.96 19.12
C THR A 360 44.06 36.36 19.46
N SER A 361 45.25 36.47 20.03
CA SER A 361 45.87 37.77 20.37
C SER A 361 46.18 38.60 19.12
N ALA A 362 46.30 39.91 19.24
CA ALA A 362 46.52 40.84 18.14
C ALA A 362 47.81 40.61 17.33
N GLU A 363 48.79 39.88 17.87
CA GLU A 363 50.07 39.56 17.24
C GLU A 363 50.10 38.17 16.62
N THR A 364 49.04 37.37 16.78
CA THR A 364 48.99 36.00 16.33
C THR A 364 49.08 35.95 14.77
N PRO A 365 49.97 35.14 14.19
CA PRO A 365 50.08 35.00 12.75
C PRO A 365 48.85 34.30 12.17
N VAL A 366 48.52 34.69 10.92
CA VAL A 366 47.40 34.13 10.17
C VAL A 366 47.86 33.76 8.75
N ARG A 367 47.45 32.60 8.23
CA ARG A 367 47.67 32.21 6.86
C ARG A 367 46.32 31.93 6.19
N VAL A 368 46.14 32.45 4.98
CA VAL A 368 44.97 32.18 4.14
C VAL A 368 45.44 31.56 2.83
N THR A 369 45.00 30.33 2.61
CA THR A 369 45.34 29.58 1.39
C THR A 369 44.07 29.30 0.62
N LEU A 370 44.05 29.64 -0.69
CA LEU A 370 42.95 29.29 -1.61
C LEU A 370 43.59 28.67 -2.86
N LYS A 371 43.20 27.40 -3.15
CA LYS A 371 43.78 26.64 -4.25
C LYS A 371 42.70 25.88 -5.05
N GLN A 372 42.92 25.81 -6.34
CA GLN A 372 42.14 24.89 -7.19
C GLN A 372 42.80 23.51 -7.13
N VAL A 373 42.03 22.49 -6.73
CA VAL A 373 42.50 21.11 -6.67
C VAL A 373 41.67 20.18 -7.56
N ASN A 374 42.21 18.99 -7.86
CA ASN A 374 41.46 18.00 -8.61
C ASN A 374 40.18 17.59 -7.84
N GLY A 375 39.03 18.06 -8.34
CA GLY A 375 37.70 17.74 -7.76
C GLY A 375 37.14 18.81 -6.86
N GLY A 376 37.60 20.06 -6.85
CA GLY A 376 37.01 21.17 -6.09
C GLY A 376 37.95 22.34 -5.81
N ILE A 377 37.56 23.14 -4.86
CA ILE A 377 38.29 24.31 -4.39
C ILE A 377 38.59 24.07 -2.89
N GLU A 378 39.83 24.30 -2.47
CA GLU A 378 40.21 24.23 -1.07
C GLU A 378 40.53 25.65 -0.58
N LEU A 379 39.89 25.99 0.56
CA LEU A 379 40.14 27.22 1.35
C LEU A 379 40.58 26.85 2.75
N ASP A 380 41.77 27.22 3.11
CA ASP A 380 42.34 27.07 4.45
C ASP A 380 42.50 28.45 5.12
N LEU A 381 41.94 28.58 6.32
CA LEU A 381 42.13 29.75 7.19
C LEU A 381 42.82 29.26 8.48
N GLU A 382 44.08 29.60 8.59
CA GLU A 382 44.95 29.15 9.68
C GLU A 382 45.31 30.28 10.63
N ASP A 383 45.27 30.00 11.91
CA ASP A 383 45.79 30.89 12.94
C ASP A 383 46.87 30.21 13.79
N GLY A 384 47.67 31.02 14.49
CA GLY A 384 48.69 30.58 15.41
C GLY A 384 48.25 30.66 16.88
N GLY A 385 46.95 30.61 17.15
CA GLY A 385 46.40 30.69 18.51
C GLY A 385 46.61 29.41 19.33
N SER A 386 45.82 29.25 20.38
CA SER A 386 45.89 28.07 21.30
C SER A 386 45.26 26.80 20.69
N GLY A 387 44.64 26.89 19.54
CA GLY A 387 43.88 25.78 18.95
C GLY A 387 42.67 25.38 19.79
N LEU A 388 42.13 24.18 19.47
CA LEU A 388 40.99 23.58 20.18
C LEU A 388 41.42 22.35 20.96
N SER A 389 40.57 21.83 21.85
CA SER A 389 40.83 20.59 22.56
C SER A 389 40.87 19.39 21.62
N GLU A 390 41.63 18.35 21.96
CA GLU A 390 41.76 17.12 21.17
C GLU A 390 40.39 16.46 20.85
N ASP A 391 39.46 16.54 21.79
CA ASP A 391 38.13 15.98 21.62
C ASP A 391 37.32 16.64 20.47
N VAL A 392 37.54 17.95 20.26
CA VAL A 392 36.89 18.70 19.18
C VAL A 392 37.46 18.31 17.82
N TYR A 393 38.76 18.11 17.71
CA TYR A 393 39.39 17.65 16.49
C TYR A 393 39.00 16.22 16.12
N ARG A 394 38.73 15.34 17.12
CA ARG A 394 38.32 13.93 16.89
C ARG A 394 36.82 13.75 16.54
N ASN A 395 35.96 14.45 17.28
CA ASN A 395 34.52 14.24 17.19
C ASN A 395 33.84 15.12 16.14
N GLY A 396 34.59 16.04 15.53
CA GLY A 396 34.05 17.03 14.60
C GLY A 396 33.15 18.05 15.30
N ILE A 397 32.52 18.90 14.49
CA ILE A 397 31.60 19.90 15.01
C ILE A 397 30.17 19.37 14.88
N GLN A 398 29.47 19.28 15.99
CA GLN A 398 28.03 19.17 16.00
C GLN A 398 27.43 20.59 15.83
N SER A 399 26.44 20.77 14.98
CA SER A 399 25.76 22.05 14.83
C SER A 399 25.29 22.53 16.20
N PHE A 400 25.62 23.80 16.56
CA PHE A 400 25.28 24.44 17.82
C PHE A 400 26.14 24.06 19.03
N GLN A 401 27.27 23.35 18.86
CA GLN A 401 28.17 23.02 19.97
C GLN A 401 29.15 24.18 20.27
N ARG A 402 29.08 24.71 21.47
CA ARG A 402 30.08 25.67 21.98
C ARG A 402 31.32 24.92 22.40
N PHE A 403 32.45 25.30 21.84
CA PHE A 403 33.73 24.64 22.11
C PHE A 403 34.37 25.03 23.43
N ASP A 404 33.97 26.13 24.09
CA ASP A 404 34.54 26.55 25.36
C ASP A 404 33.50 27.29 26.22
N LYS A 405 32.96 26.63 27.24
CA LYS A 405 32.02 27.22 28.21
C LYS A 405 32.65 28.26 29.15
N SER A 406 33.99 28.33 29.26
CA SER A 406 34.67 29.09 30.29
C SER A 406 35.30 30.40 29.81
N ARG A 407 35.81 30.47 28.57
CA ARG A 407 36.53 31.67 28.06
C ARG A 407 35.64 32.66 27.25
N SER A 408 34.50 32.23 26.73
CA SER A 408 33.71 33.06 25.82
C SER A 408 32.80 34.10 26.49
N ARG A 409 32.80 34.21 27.84
CA ARG A 409 31.98 35.22 28.55
C ARG A 409 32.57 36.61 28.53
N GLU A 410 33.89 36.74 28.41
CA GLU A 410 34.58 38.04 28.39
C GLU A 410 34.76 38.60 26.98
N ASP A 411 34.89 37.76 25.93
CA ASP A 411 35.27 38.16 24.58
C ASP A 411 34.11 38.33 23.58
N GLY A 412 32.87 38.23 23.99
CA GLY A 412 31.74 38.79 23.25
C GLY A 412 31.25 38.02 22.00
N GLY A 413 31.61 36.75 21.79
CA GLY A 413 31.15 35.98 20.63
C GLY A 413 29.74 35.38 20.78
N SER A 414 28.92 35.38 19.71
CA SER A 414 27.60 34.77 19.69
C SER A 414 27.60 33.23 19.76
N GLY A 415 28.76 32.59 19.58
CA GLY A 415 28.86 31.12 19.47
C GLY A 415 28.22 30.52 18.20
N LEU A 416 27.50 31.32 17.40
CA LEU A 416 26.81 30.87 16.22
C LEU A 416 27.65 30.93 14.93
N GLY A 417 28.78 31.69 14.95
CA GLY A 417 29.60 31.91 13.74
C GLY A 417 30.11 30.62 13.10
N MET A 418 30.48 29.60 13.88
CA MET A 418 30.93 28.32 13.35
C MET A 418 29.73 27.53 12.76
N SER A 419 28.57 27.56 13.41
CA SER A 419 27.37 26.94 12.89
C SER A 419 26.92 27.54 11.53
N ILE A 420 27.10 28.87 11.37
CA ILE A 420 26.86 29.57 10.11
C ILE A 420 27.82 29.08 9.03
N ILE A 421 29.12 28.99 9.33
CA ILE A 421 30.14 28.47 8.40
C ILE A 421 29.77 27.07 7.92
N PHE A 422 29.43 26.16 8.84
CA PHE A 422 29.02 24.79 8.52
C PHE A 422 27.78 24.74 7.66
N THR A 423 26.80 25.55 7.98
CA THR A 423 25.53 25.63 7.26
C THR A 423 25.75 26.08 5.82
N ILE A 424 26.53 27.14 5.61
CA ILE A 424 26.85 27.67 4.28
C ILE A 424 27.66 26.66 3.44
N VAL A 425 28.67 26.01 4.04
CA VAL A 425 29.46 25.00 3.32
C VAL A 425 28.60 23.82 2.89
N ARG A 426 27.70 23.35 3.77
CA ARG A 426 26.77 22.25 3.47
C ARG A 426 25.74 22.62 2.39
N GLU A 427 25.27 23.88 2.35
CA GLU A 427 24.41 24.40 1.29
C GLU A 427 25.08 24.26 -0.06
N HIS A 428 26.34 24.59 -0.13
CA HIS A 428 27.15 24.48 -1.35
C HIS A 428 27.68 23.06 -1.58
N ARG A 429 27.16 22.03 -0.84
CA ARG A 429 27.58 20.62 -0.93
C ARG A 429 29.06 20.40 -0.66
N GLY A 430 29.68 21.35 0.04
CA GLY A 430 31.08 21.29 0.45
C GLY A 430 31.28 20.49 1.73
N LEU A 431 32.54 20.36 2.11
CA LEU A 431 32.99 19.73 3.35
C LEU A 431 33.77 20.74 4.15
N VAL A 432 33.57 20.76 5.45
CA VAL A 432 34.35 21.59 6.39
C VAL A 432 34.95 20.70 7.48
N SER A 433 36.21 20.92 7.79
CA SER A 433 36.91 20.23 8.88
C SER A 433 37.78 21.19 9.66
N LEU A 434 37.90 20.93 10.96
CA LEU A 434 38.81 21.63 11.82
C LEU A 434 40.07 20.78 11.95
N ARG A 435 41.24 21.39 11.71
CA ARG A 435 42.52 20.75 11.77
C ARG A 435 43.48 21.57 12.67
N LYS A 436 44.52 20.94 13.15
CA LYS A 436 45.60 21.68 13.79
C LYS A 436 46.36 22.48 12.72
N SER A 437 46.59 23.76 12.99
CA SER A 437 47.37 24.60 12.11
C SER A 437 48.87 24.34 12.29
N ASP A 438 49.63 24.42 11.21
CA ASP A 438 51.09 24.42 11.27
C ASP A 438 51.66 25.65 12.01
N LEU A 439 50.84 26.69 12.15
CA LEU A 439 51.17 27.89 12.95
C LEU A 439 50.96 27.69 14.46
N GLY A 440 50.43 26.55 14.90
CA GLY A 440 50.20 26.16 16.28
C GLY A 440 48.76 26.24 16.76
N GLY A 441 47.86 26.89 16.03
CA GLY A 441 46.46 27.09 16.38
C GLY A 441 45.47 26.24 15.61
N LEU A 442 44.40 26.87 15.10
CA LEU A 442 43.32 26.24 14.34
C LEU A 442 43.51 26.45 12.85
N ASN A 443 43.30 25.40 12.05
CA ASN A 443 43.06 25.47 10.62
C ASN A 443 41.58 25.13 10.36
N LEU A 444 40.82 26.11 9.85
CA LEU A 444 39.49 25.92 9.27
C LEU A 444 39.69 25.55 7.80
N HIS A 445 39.55 24.26 7.50
CA HIS A 445 39.67 23.72 6.17
C HIS A 445 38.29 23.55 5.54
N VAL A 446 38.05 24.21 4.42
CA VAL A 446 36.80 24.18 3.65
C VAL A 446 37.09 23.65 2.24
N ARG A 447 36.32 22.66 1.79
CA ARG A 447 36.34 22.15 0.43
C ARG A 447 34.99 22.39 -0.24
N LEU A 448 34.98 23.10 -1.34
CA LEU A 448 33.80 23.47 -2.12
C LEU A 448 33.78 22.78 -3.46
#